data_db8aca9b3f0abf88c8431a58863512bb
#
_entry.id   db8aca9b3f0abf88c8431a58863512bb
#
_cell.length_a   1.000
_cell.length_b   1.000
_cell.length_c   1.000
_cell.angle_alpha   90.00
_cell.angle_beta   90.00
_cell.angle_gamma   90.00
#
_symmetry.space_group_name_H-M   'P 1'
#
loop_
_entity.id
_entity.type
_entity.pdbx_description
1 polymer ?
#
loop_
_entity_poly.entity_id
_entity_poly.type
_entity_poly.pdbx_seq_one_letter_code
_entity_poly.pdbx_strand_id
1 'polypeptide(L)'
;PTLQQPLFQRLAALMALEAKAEQARLQQQIQQMAPAAAEQTGNSLIQLTIRDEVAGLGGRVLVTLGKRNQQLELPWTRLRVGSPVQLSEENVPTSQGWRGVVSQVRRENIQVALLQWPEPESERPTFRLDLAGDEIAHQRQQAALTNAEQAKGNRLAALRAVLLGEAPPRFQPLTPLAPLGSSLNPSQQQAVAHALAAEDVAIIHGPPGTGKTTAVVELIRQAVQRGEKVLACAPSNLAVDNIFERLLALPDLGVGANVVRIGHPARVLPALRDQTLDLLVENHPDMKLVRKLTKEAHALRASASKYTRAKPEPGARRDLRQEAKALLADARRLEEHLVERIFTGARVICATLSGLDERLFRGRHF
;
A
#
# COMPACT_ATOMS: atom_id res chain seq x y z
N PRO A 1 -16.09 -25.32 5.54
CA PRO A 1 -15.10 -26.04 4.72
C PRO A 1 -14.74 -27.38 5.39
N THR A 2 -14.93 -28.46 4.67
CA THR A 2 -14.65 -29.82 5.17
C THR A 2 -13.15 -30.13 4.97
N LEU A 3 -12.59 -31.01 5.81
CA LEU A 3 -11.21 -31.51 5.71
C LEU A 3 -10.93 -32.24 4.37
N GLN A 4 -11.95 -32.63 3.65
CA GLN A 4 -11.87 -33.30 2.35
C GLN A 4 -11.73 -32.35 1.15
N GLN A 5 -11.90 -31.04 1.34
CA GLN A 5 -11.70 -30.08 0.27
C GLN A 5 -10.20 -29.87 -0.03
N PRO A 6 -9.81 -29.61 -1.31
CA PRO A 6 -8.45 -29.23 -1.66
C PRO A 6 -7.96 -28.04 -0.82
N LEU A 7 -6.67 -28.05 -0.47
CA LEU A 7 -6.09 -27.07 0.47
C LEU A 7 -6.41 -25.61 0.10
N PHE A 8 -6.21 -25.23 -1.15
CA PHE A 8 -6.43 -23.85 -1.61
C PHE A 8 -7.90 -23.43 -1.53
N GLN A 9 -8.83 -24.28 -1.90
CA GLN A 9 -10.27 -24.04 -1.80
C GLN A 9 -10.71 -23.89 -0.35
N ARG A 10 -10.17 -24.72 0.54
CA ARG A 10 -10.44 -24.64 1.98
C ARG A 10 -9.91 -23.32 2.56
N LEU A 11 -8.68 -22.92 2.22
CA LEU A 11 -8.10 -21.66 2.66
C LEU A 11 -8.90 -20.45 2.14
N ALA A 12 -9.26 -20.45 0.87
CA ALA A 12 -10.09 -19.40 0.27
C ALA A 12 -11.46 -19.29 0.96
N ALA A 13 -12.10 -20.42 1.26
CA ALA A 13 -13.37 -20.43 1.97
C ALA A 13 -13.25 -19.92 3.42
N LEU A 14 -12.19 -20.29 4.14
CA LEU A 14 -11.92 -19.78 5.50
C LEU A 14 -11.68 -18.28 5.50
N MET A 15 -10.89 -17.78 4.56
CA MET A 15 -10.64 -16.32 4.41
C MET A 15 -11.92 -15.55 4.06
N ALA A 16 -12.78 -16.11 3.19
CA ALA A 16 -14.06 -15.49 2.86
C ALA A 16 -15.00 -15.44 4.08
N LEU A 17 -15.00 -16.47 4.94
CA LEU A 17 -15.75 -16.46 6.19
C LEU A 17 -15.23 -15.40 7.18
N GLU A 18 -13.91 -15.28 7.33
CA GLU A 18 -13.27 -14.27 8.18
C GLU A 18 -13.61 -12.86 7.71
N ALA A 19 -13.45 -12.57 6.41
CA ALA A 19 -13.79 -11.28 5.82
C ALA A 19 -15.28 -10.94 6.00
N LYS A 20 -16.17 -11.92 5.81
CA LYS A 20 -17.61 -11.73 6.01
C LYS A 20 -17.95 -11.45 7.47
N ALA A 21 -17.32 -12.15 8.41
CA ALA A 21 -17.53 -11.94 9.84
C ALA A 21 -17.03 -10.56 10.29
N GLU A 22 -15.86 -10.13 9.81
CA GLU A 22 -15.32 -8.80 10.08
C GLU A 22 -16.23 -7.71 9.50
N GLN A 23 -16.65 -7.86 8.25
CA GLN A 23 -17.57 -6.91 7.61
C GLN A 23 -18.91 -6.84 8.32
N ALA A 24 -19.50 -7.97 8.71
CA ALA A 24 -20.75 -8.01 9.46
C ALA A 24 -20.62 -7.31 10.82
N ARG A 25 -19.50 -7.53 11.52
CA ARG A 25 -19.20 -6.87 12.79
C ARG A 25 -19.10 -5.35 12.64
N LEU A 26 -18.40 -4.88 11.61
CA LEU A 26 -18.28 -3.45 11.32
C LEU A 26 -19.62 -2.84 10.92
N GLN A 27 -20.37 -3.50 10.04
CA GLN A 27 -21.71 -3.04 9.64
C GLN A 27 -22.68 -2.99 10.83
N GLN A 28 -22.67 -4.01 11.68
CA GLN A 28 -23.51 -4.01 12.88
C GLN A 28 -23.17 -2.86 13.81
N GLN A 29 -21.88 -2.54 14.00
CA GLN A 29 -21.44 -1.39 14.78
C GLN A 29 -21.87 -0.05 14.17
N ILE A 30 -21.91 0.05 12.83
CA ILE A 30 -22.24 1.27 12.11
C ILE A 30 -23.76 1.48 12.00
N GLN A 31 -24.52 0.41 11.66
CA GLN A 31 -25.96 0.49 11.37
C GLN A 31 -26.87 0.48 12.62
N GLN A 32 -26.44 -0.21 13.68
CA GLN A 32 -27.25 -0.31 14.91
C GLN A 32 -27.08 0.88 15.85
N MET A 33 -26.11 1.77 15.61
CA MET A 33 -25.88 2.95 16.44
C MET A 33 -26.38 4.21 15.74
N ALA A 34 -27.07 5.06 16.47
CA ALA A 34 -27.32 6.43 16.02
C ALA A 34 -25.97 7.10 15.69
N PRO A 35 -25.88 7.97 14.66
CA PRO A 35 -24.62 8.57 14.22
C PRO A 35 -23.77 9.16 15.35
N ALA A 36 -24.42 9.84 16.31
CA ALA A 36 -23.74 10.40 17.49
C ALA A 36 -23.17 9.33 18.42
N ALA A 37 -23.84 8.18 18.59
CA ALA A 37 -23.34 7.07 19.39
C ALA A 37 -22.16 6.37 18.68
N ALA A 38 -22.19 6.24 17.36
CA ALA A 38 -21.08 5.72 16.57
C ALA A 38 -19.82 6.59 16.70
N GLU A 39 -19.96 7.90 16.74
CA GLU A 39 -18.86 8.83 17.00
C GLU A 39 -18.27 8.66 18.41
N GLN A 40 -19.10 8.46 19.44
CA GLN A 40 -18.63 8.20 20.81
C GLN A 40 -17.79 6.92 20.92
N THR A 41 -18.01 5.92 20.07
CA THR A 41 -17.14 4.71 20.03
C THR A 41 -15.74 5.00 19.50
N GLY A 42 -15.55 6.15 18.84
CA GLY A 42 -14.32 6.56 18.18
C GLY A 42 -14.07 5.87 16.83
N ASN A 43 -14.97 5.02 16.36
CA ASN A 43 -14.84 4.32 15.07
C ASN A 43 -15.37 5.15 13.89
N SER A 44 -16.08 6.22 14.18
CA SER A 44 -16.70 7.12 13.18
C SER A 44 -16.41 8.57 13.51
N LEU A 45 -16.36 9.42 12.50
CA LEU A 45 -16.43 10.88 12.60
C LEU A 45 -17.58 11.34 11.71
N ILE A 46 -18.46 12.20 12.23
CA ILE A 46 -19.65 12.67 11.53
C ILE A 46 -19.63 14.20 11.36
N GLN A 47 -20.54 14.71 10.52
CA GLN A 47 -20.66 16.14 10.22
C GLN A 47 -19.34 16.78 9.77
N LEU A 48 -18.62 16.05 8.93
CA LEU A 48 -17.37 16.52 8.35
C LEU A 48 -17.66 17.31 7.07
N THR A 49 -16.78 18.27 6.77
CA THR A 49 -16.74 18.97 5.50
C THR A 49 -15.31 18.91 4.93
N ILE A 50 -15.20 18.88 3.62
CA ILE A 50 -13.91 18.98 2.95
C ILE A 50 -13.38 20.39 3.12
N ARG A 51 -12.16 20.50 3.63
CA ARG A 51 -11.42 21.76 3.86
C ARG A 51 -10.44 22.03 2.75
N ASP A 52 -9.80 20.96 2.29
CA ASP A 52 -8.75 21.03 1.28
C ASP A 52 -8.68 19.71 0.52
N GLU A 53 -8.32 19.78 -0.75
CA GLU A 53 -8.15 18.64 -1.63
C GLU A 53 -6.86 18.83 -2.44
N VAL A 54 -5.94 17.90 -2.30
CA VAL A 54 -4.65 17.91 -2.99
C VAL A 54 -4.44 16.61 -3.73
N ALA A 55 -3.93 16.68 -4.96
CA ALA A 55 -3.51 15.48 -5.67
C ALA A 55 -2.33 14.84 -4.93
N GLY A 56 -2.50 13.57 -4.55
CA GLY A 56 -1.45 12.73 -3.98
C GLY A 56 -0.84 11.81 -5.03
N LEU A 57 0.18 11.07 -4.64
CA LEU A 57 0.89 10.13 -5.51
C LEU A 57 0.06 8.91 -5.90
N GLY A 58 0.32 8.33 -7.06
CA GLY A 58 -0.35 7.13 -7.54
C GLY A 58 -1.82 7.36 -7.92
N GLY A 59 -2.17 8.59 -8.33
CA GLY A 59 -3.54 8.98 -8.64
C GLY A 59 -4.46 9.05 -7.43
N ARG A 60 -3.91 9.04 -6.22
CA ARG A 60 -4.65 9.25 -4.97
C ARG A 60 -5.00 10.72 -4.80
N VAL A 61 -6.00 10.97 -3.98
CA VAL A 61 -6.43 12.32 -3.59
C VAL A 61 -6.29 12.44 -2.08
N LEU A 62 -5.59 13.43 -1.62
CA LEU A 62 -5.50 13.77 -0.20
C LEU A 62 -6.62 14.76 0.12
N VAL A 63 -7.60 14.30 0.88
CA VAL A 63 -8.75 15.09 1.31
C VAL A 63 -8.60 15.43 2.79
N THR A 64 -8.57 16.70 3.11
CA THR A 64 -8.55 17.18 4.49
C THR A 64 -9.97 17.46 4.94
N LEU A 65 -10.40 16.76 5.98
CA LEU A 65 -11.74 16.82 6.55
C LEU A 65 -11.70 17.49 7.93
N GLY A 66 -12.65 18.34 8.20
CA GLY A 66 -12.85 18.95 9.52
C GLY A 66 -14.34 19.05 9.87
N LYS A 67 -14.66 19.30 11.12
CA LYS A 67 -16.06 19.48 11.55
C LYS A 67 -16.71 20.64 10.78
N ARG A 68 -17.99 20.51 10.43
CA ARG A 68 -18.75 21.57 9.73
C ARG A 68 -18.65 22.91 10.47
N ASN A 69 -18.76 22.90 11.79
CA ASN A 69 -18.45 24.05 12.62
C ASN A 69 -16.91 24.12 12.82
N GLN A 70 -16.29 25.16 12.26
CA GLN A 70 -14.84 25.34 12.26
C GLN A 70 -14.23 25.59 13.65
N GLN A 71 -15.04 25.94 14.61
CA GLN A 71 -14.61 26.17 16.01
C GLN A 71 -14.54 24.86 16.81
N LEU A 72 -15.06 23.76 16.28
CA LEU A 72 -15.06 22.46 16.93
C LEU A 72 -13.82 21.67 16.53
N GLU A 73 -13.16 21.14 17.53
CA GLU A 73 -12.12 20.13 17.36
C GLU A 73 -12.73 18.77 16.99
N LEU A 74 -11.93 17.87 16.44
CA LEU A 74 -12.33 16.50 16.25
C LEU A 74 -12.51 15.83 17.63
N PRO A 75 -13.59 15.07 17.83
CA PRO A 75 -13.75 14.30 19.04
C PRO A 75 -12.67 13.22 19.14
N TRP A 76 -12.54 12.62 20.33
CA TRP A 76 -11.69 11.46 20.48
C TRP A 76 -12.04 10.38 19.44
N THR A 77 -11.02 9.85 18.78
CA THR A 77 -11.20 8.85 17.75
C THR A 77 -10.13 7.75 17.80
N ARG A 78 -10.51 6.55 17.40
CA ARG A 78 -9.62 5.41 17.16
C ARG A 78 -8.98 5.44 15.78
N LEU A 79 -9.45 6.33 14.91
CA LEU A 79 -8.87 6.50 13.57
C LEU A 79 -7.45 7.05 13.73
N ARG A 80 -6.48 6.23 13.37
CA ARG A 80 -5.06 6.58 13.45
C ARG A 80 -4.48 6.65 12.05
N VAL A 81 -3.36 7.31 11.93
CA VAL A 81 -2.57 7.29 10.70
C VAL A 81 -2.34 5.85 10.24
N GLY A 82 -2.71 5.55 8.99
CA GLY A 82 -2.69 4.20 8.44
C GLY A 82 -3.99 3.40 8.60
N SER A 83 -4.99 3.88 9.33
CA SER A 83 -6.29 3.21 9.43
C SER A 83 -6.99 3.19 8.07
N PRO A 84 -7.51 2.04 7.61
CA PRO A 84 -8.41 2.00 6.46
C PRO A 84 -9.73 2.63 6.85
N VAL A 85 -10.26 3.48 5.98
CA VAL A 85 -11.51 4.23 6.22
C VAL A 85 -12.37 4.29 4.98
N GLN A 86 -13.66 4.49 5.21
CA GLN A 86 -14.66 4.78 4.21
C GLN A 86 -15.25 6.17 4.46
N LEU A 87 -15.11 7.05 3.49
CA LEU A 87 -15.77 8.35 3.46
C LEU A 87 -17.11 8.18 2.75
N SER A 88 -18.21 8.62 3.35
CA SER A 88 -19.52 8.60 2.74
C SER A 88 -20.22 9.95 2.94
N GLU A 89 -21.09 10.32 2.02
CA GLU A 89 -21.93 11.49 2.16
C GLU A 89 -23.07 11.18 3.14
N GLU A 90 -23.31 12.05 4.12
CA GLU A 90 -24.42 11.90 5.04
C GLU A 90 -25.76 12.13 4.30
N ASN A 91 -26.80 11.38 4.66
CA ASN A 91 -28.12 11.41 4.08
C ASN A 91 -28.27 10.84 2.65
N VAL A 92 -27.21 10.22 2.11
CA VAL A 92 -27.25 9.45 0.86
C VAL A 92 -27.13 7.97 1.21
N PRO A 93 -27.88 7.06 0.57
CA PRO A 93 -27.77 5.63 0.83
C PRO A 93 -26.32 5.15 0.70
N THR A 94 -25.83 4.47 1.72
CA THR A 94 -24.41 4.14 1.98
C THR A 94 -23.75 3.19 0.98
N SER A 95 -24.34 2.92 -0.18
CA SER A 95 -23.81 1.98 -1.16
C SER A 95 -22.58 2.46 -1.95
N GLN A 96 -22.22 3.75 -1.89
CA GLN A 96 -21.15 4.33 -2.70
C GLN A 96 -20.24 5.28 -1.90
N GLY A 97 -19.63 4.78 -0.83
CA GLY A 97 -18.58 5.54 -0.14
C GLY A 97 -17.22 5.43 -0.81
N TRP A 98 -16.38 6.45 -0.61
CA TRP A 98 -14.99 6.48 -1.10
C TRP A 98 -14.07 5.84 -0.07
N ARG A 99 -13.29 4.85 -0.51
CA ARG A 99 -12.34 4.15 0.35
C ARG A 99 -11.01 4.86 0.36
N GLY A 100 -10.37 4.85 1.51
CA GLY A 100 -9.08 5.49 1.70
C GLY A 100 -8.34 5.01 2.93
N VAL A 101 -7.23 5.69 3.18
CA VAL A 101 -6.38 5.46 4.34
C VAL A 101 -6.11 6.80 5.01
N VAL A 102 -6.20 6.84 6.32
CA VAL A 102 -5.85 8.05 7.09
C VAL A 102 -4.37 8.36 6.89
N SER A 103 -4.06 9.53 6.35
CA SER A 103 -2.69 10.00 6.14
C SER A 103 -2.18 10.89 7.27
N GLN A 104 -3.07 11.67 7.88
CA GLN A 104 -2.72 12.54 9.01
C GLN A 104 -3.92 12.71 9.94
N VAL A 105 -3.65 12.83 11.24
CA VAL A 105 -4.65 13.19 12.25
C VAL A 105 -4.10 14.38 13.02
N ARG A 106 -4.86 15.45 13.05
CA ARG A 106 -4.61 16.67 13.87
C ARG A 106 -5.81 16.91 14.79
N ARG A 107 -5.67 17.86 15.66
CA ARG A 107 -6.72 18.23 16.63
C ARG A 107 -8.01 18.73 15.97
N GLU A 108 -7.87 19.48 14.88
CA GLU A 108 -8.98 20.13 14.17
C GLU A 108 -9.39 19.44 12.88
N ASN A 109 -8.54 18.57 12.34
CA ASN A 109 -8.77 17.93 11.05
C ASN A 109 -8.12 16.54 10.93
N ILE A 110 -8.67 15.76 10.01
CA ILE A 110 -8.14 14.47 9.60
C ILE A 110 -7.93 14.49 8.08
N GLN A 111 -6.78 14.05 7.63
CA GLN A 111 -6.50 13.90 6.20
C GLN A 111 -6.59 12.44 5.80
N VAL A 112 -7.24 12.18 4.68
CA VAL A 112 -7.47 10.84 4.13
C VAL A 112 -6.95 10.80 2.70
N ALA A 113 -6.16 9.78 2.38
CA ALA A 113 -5.76 9.47 1.01
C ALA A 113 -6.82 8.57 0.38
N LEU A 114 -7.61 9.10 -0.53
CA LEU A 114 -8.64 8.40 -1.29
C LEU A 114 -8.08 7.86 -2.61
N LEU A 115 -8.70 6.82 -3.16
CA LEU A 115 -8.33 6.23 -4.45
C LEU A 115 -8.87 7.02 -5.65
N GLN A 116 -9.88 7.85 -5.43
CA GLN A 116 -10.52 8.69 -6.44
C GLN A 116 -11.07 9.96 -5.81
N TRP A 117 -11.31 10.96 -6.63
CA TRP A 117 -11.94 12.20 -6.19
C TRP A 117 -13.34 11.93 -5.66
N PRO A 118 -13.72 12.48 -4.50
CA PRO A 118 -15.10 12.42 -4.04
C PRO A 118 -15.97 13.31 -4.93
N GLU A 119 -17.01 12.72 -5.50
CA GLU A 119 -18.03 13.45 -6.30
C GLU A 119 -19.35 13.40 -5.52
N PRO A 120 -19.58 14.36 -4.60
CA PRO A 120 -20.80 14.40 -3.80
C PRO A 120 -22.02 14.75 -4.66
N GLU A 121 -23.18 14.21 -4.26
CA GLU A 121 -24.46 14.46 -4.93
C GLU A 121 -25.12 15.78 -4.49
N SER A 122 -24.82 16.21 -3.26
CA SER A 122 -25.43 17.41 -2.65
C SER A 122 -24.64 18.68 -2.97
N GLU A 123 -25.31 19.83 -3.06
CA GLU A 123 -24.66 21.14 -3.22
C GLU A 123 -23.81 21.56 -2.00
N ARG A 124 -24.17 21.11 -0.80
CA ARG A 124 -23.47 21.38 0.47
C ARG A 124 -23.28 20.08 1.24
N PRO A 125 -22.40 19.20 0.79
CA PRO A 125 -22.23 17.88 1.34
C PRO A 125 -21.71 17.95 2.77
N THR A 126 -22.25 17.08 3.62
CA THR A 126 -21.63 16.68 4.88
C THR A 126 -21.22 15.23 4.79
N PHE A 127 -20.08 14.91 5.37
CA PHE A 127 -19.48 13.61 5.24
C PHE A 127 -19.37 12.92 6.59
N ARG A 128 -19.43 11.61 6.51
CA ARG A 128 -19.13 10.67 7.56
C ARG A 128 -17.89 9.88 7.18
N LEU A 129 -16.98 9.71 8.14
CA LEU A 129 -15.78 8.91 7.99
C LEU A 129 -15.80 7.74 8.96
N ASP A 130 -15.90 6.53 8.47
CA ASP A 130 -15.98 5.31 9.26
C ASP A 130 -14.70 4.48 9.14
N LEU A 131 -14.33 3.79 10.23
CA LEU A 131 -13.33 2.75 10.18
C LEU A 131 -13.80 1.63 9.24
N ALA A 132 -12.98 1.26 8.27
CA ALA A 132 -13.30 0.21 7.30
C ALA A 132 -12.43 -1.03 7.54
N GLY A 133 -12.91 -2.20 7.08
CA GLY A 133 -12.08 -3.41 6.99
C GLY A 133 -11.02 -3.30 5.88
N ASP A 134 -9.95 -4.08 5.99
CA ASP A 134 -8.88 -4.11 4.96
C ASP A 134 -9.27 -5.05 3.81
N GLU A 135 -10.35 -4.71 3.11
CA GLU A 135 -10.88 -5.49 1.98
C GLU A 135 -9.87 -5.63 0.84
N ILE A 136 -9.00 -4.62 0.65
CA ILE A 136 -7.95 -4.70 -0.38
C ILE A 136 -6.97 -5.83 -0.06
N ALA A 137 -6.60 -5.99 1.22
CA ALA A 137 -5.74 -7.10 1.63
C ALA A 137 -6.43 -8.45 1.40
N HIS A 138 -7.71 -8.58 1.74
CA HIS A 138 -8.48 -9.80 1.49
C HIS A 138 -8.59 -10.14 0.00
N GLN A 139 -8.87 -9.15 -0.85
CA GLN A 139 -8.93 -9.35 -2.31
C GLN A 139 -7.59 -9.81 -2.88
N ARG A 140 -6.47 -9.21 -2.43
CA ARG A 140 -5.12 -9.62 -2.84
C ARG A 140 -4.77 -11.04 -2.39
N GLN A 141 -5.11 -11.40 -1.17
CA GLN A 141 -4.89 -12.74 -0.64
C GLN A 141 -5.72 -13.79 -1.40
N GLN A 142 -6.99 -13.51 -1.69
CA GLN A 142 -7.84 -14.39 -2.49
C GLN A 142 -7.31 -14.55 -3.93
N ALA A 143 -6.90 -13.45 -4.55
CA ALA A 143 -6.29 -13.50 -5.88
C ALA A 143 -5.00 -14.34 -5.87
N ALA A 144 -4.15 -14.20 -4.85
CA ALA A 144 -2.93 -14.99 -4.70
C ALA A 144 -3.22 -16.49 -4.55
N LEU A 145 -4.22 -16.87 -3.74
CA LEU A 145 -4.64 -18.28 -3.60
C LEU A 145 -5.18 -18.84 -4.92
N THR A 146 -6.01 -18.08 -5.62
CA THR A 146 -6.57 -18.48 -6.91
C THR A 146 -5.46 -18.65 -7.96
N ASN A 147 -4.52 -17.71 -8.03
CA ASN A 147 -3.38 -17.79 -8.94
C ASN A 147 -2.49 -19.01 -8.64
N ALA A 148 -2.25 -19.30 -7.35
CA ALA A 148 -1.47 -20.45 -6.95
C ALA A 148 -2.19 -21.76 -7.28
N GLU A 149 -3.51 -21.85 -7.07
CA GLU A 149 -4.30 -23.03 -7.41
C GLU A 149 -4.34 -23.30 -8.91
N GLN A 150 -4.54 -22.24 -9.70
CA GLN A 150 -4.69 -22.35 -11.16
C GLN A 150 -3.36 -22.45 -11.92
N ALA A 151 -2.23 -22.24 -11.27
CA ALA A 151 -0.92 -22.29 -11.90
C ALA A 151 -0.66 -23.65 -12.56
N LYS A 152 -0.28 -23.67 -13.84
CA LYS A 152 0.02 -24.87 -14.61
C LYS A 152 1.24 -24.63 -15.52
N GLY A 153 2.21 -25.55 -15.49
CA GLY A 153 3.36 -25.54 -16.40
C GLY A 153 4.30 -24.34 -16.26
N ASN A 154 4.19 -23.55 -15.20
CA ASN A 154 5.00 -22.37 -14.94
C ASN A 154 5.78 -22.49 -13.61
N ARG A 155 6.64 -21.53 -13.32
CA ARG A 155 7.42 -21.48 -12.08
C ARG A 155 6.58 -21.53 -10.81
N LEU A 156 5.43 -20.86 -10.79
CA LEU A 156 4.52 -20.86 -9.65
C LEU A 156 3.95 -22.27 -9.37
N ALA A 157 3.61 -23.04 -10.42
CA ALA A 157 3.17 -24.41 -10.28
C ALA A 157 4.27 -25.31 -9.68
N ALA A 158 5.53 -25.14 -10.13
CA ALA A 158 6.67 -25.87 -9.60
C ALA A 158 6.92 -25.55 -8.11
N LEU A 159 6.91 -24.27 -7.74
CA LEU A 159 7.07 -23.84 -6.36
C LEU A 159 5.91 -24.32 -5.48
N ARG A 160 4.68 -24.34 -5.98
CA ARG A 160 3.53 -24.90 -5.28
C ARG A 160 3.74 -26.38 -4.97
N ALA A 161 4.19 -27.17 -5.93
CA ALA A 161 4.46 -28.61 -5.75
C ALA A 161 5.51 -28.85 -4.65
N VAL A 162 6.57 -28.04 -4.62
CA VAL A 162 7.59 -28.08 -3.55
C VAL A 162 6.97 -27.74 -2.18
N LEU A 163 6.18 -26.66 -2.08
CA LEU A 163 5.55 -26.22 -0.83
C LEU A 163 4.53 -27.24 -0.30
N LEU A 164 3.87 -27.99 -1.19
CA LEU A 164 2.94 -29.05 -0.82
C LEU A 164 3.62 -30.40 -0.52
N GLY A 165 4.94 -30.49 -0.71
CA GLY A 165 5.68 -31.74 -0.54
C GLY A 165 5.48 -32.74 -1.69
N GLU A 166 4.94 -32.31 -2.82
CA GLU A 166 4.73 -33.12 -4.04
C GLU A 166 6.01 -33.27 -4.86
N ALA A 167 6.96 -32.36 -4.66
CA ALA A 167 8.29 -32.38 -5.30
C ALA A 167 9.37 -31.94 -4.30
N PRO A 168 10.59 -32.51 -4.34
CA PRO A 168 11.70 -32.06 -3.51
C PRO A 168 12.22 -30.69 -3.99
N PRO A 169 12.66 -29.81 -3.06
CA PRO A 169 13.32 -28.56 -3.42
C PRO A 169 14.71 -28.83 -4.03
N ARG A 170 15.11 -28.00 -4.99
CA ARG A 170 16.42 -28.07 -5.64
C ARG A 170 17.38 -27.11 -4.98
N PHE A 171 18.65 -27.54 -4.88
CA PHE A 171 19.74 -26.75 -4.35
C PHE A 171 20.96 -26.84 -5.25
N GLN A 172 21.68 -25.74 -5.38
CA GLN A 172 23.02 -25.71 -5.97
C GLN A 172 24.08 -26.09 -4.93
N PRO A 173 25.30 -26.43 -5.34
CA PRO A 173 26.41 -26.61 -4.43
C PRO A 173 26.61 -25.38 -3.52
N LEU A 174 26.90 -25.63 -2.26
CA LEU A 174 27.19 -24.55 -1.30
C LEU A 174 28.45 -23.77 -1.75
N THR A 175 28.31 -22.45 -1.85
CA THR A 175 29.44 -21.56 -2.12
C THR A 175 29.78 -20.77 -0.86
N PRO A 176 31.09 -20.50 -0.62
CA PRO A 176 31.50 -19.65 0.49
C PRO A 176 30.82 -18.27 0.44
N LEU A 177 30.49 -17.73 1.62
CA LEU A 177 29.98 -16.38 1.73
C LEU A 177 31.09 -15.36 1.42
N ALA A 178 30.74 -14.25 0.78
CA ALA A 178 31.66 -13.13 0.62
C ALA A 178 32.07 -12.56 1.99
N PRO A 179 33.34 -12.16 2.18
CA PRO A 179 33.84 -11.63 3.45
C PRO A 179 33.36 -10.16 3.66
N LEU A 180 32.08 -9.97 3.95
CA LEU A 180 31.47 -8.64 4.09
C LEU A 180 31.58 -8.08 5.53
N GLY A 181 32.38 -8.70 6.40
CA GLY A 181 32.56 -8.24 7.78
C GLY A 181 31.33 -8.46 8.65
N SER A 182 30.51 -9.47 8.35
CA SER A 182 29.34 -9.80 9.17
C SER A 182 29.73 -10.46 10.48
N SER A 183 29.02 -10.15 11.56
CA SER A 183 29.19 -10.74 12.90
C SER A 183 28.37 -12.03 13.09
N LEU A 184 28.11 -12.78 12.02
CA LEU A 184 27.33 -14.01 12.08
C LEU A 184 28.08 -15.13 12.81
N ASN A 185 27.40 -15.84 13.68
CA ASN A 185 27.93 -17.08 14.25
C ASN A 185 27.93 -18.22 13.19
N PRO A 186 28.66 -19.34 13.43
CA PRO A 186 28.76 -20.42 12.43
C PRO A 186 27.41 -20.99 11.97
N SER A 187 26.45 -21.14 12.88
CA SER A 187 25.11 -21.65 12.55
C SER A 187 24.34 -20.69 11.62
N GLN A 188 24.44 -19.37 11.88
CA GLN A 188 23.86 -18.35 11.03
C GLN A 188 24.52 -18.30 9.65
N GLN A 189 25.86 -18.42 9.60
CA GLN A 189 26.61 -18.50 8.32
C GLN A 189 26.16 -19.69 7.50
N GLN A 190 26.02 -20.85 8.13
CA GLN A 190 25.53 -22.06 7.46
C GLN A 190 24.10 -21.88 6.95
N ALA A 191 23.21 -21.25 7.73
CA ALA A 191 21.84 -20.98 7.33
C ALA A 191 21.75 -20.04 6.11
N VAL A 192 22.59 -18.99 6.09
CA VAL A 192 22.68 -18.05 4.97
C VAL A 192 23.23 -18.76 3.71
N ALA A 193 24.32 -19.53 3.84
CA ALA A 193 24.87 -20.27 2.74
C ALA A 193 23.89 -21.29 2.15
N HIS A 194 23.15 -22.00 3.02
CA HIS A 194 22.10 -22.94 2.60
C HIS A 194 20.95 -22.21 1.85
N ALA A 195 20.50 -21.09 2.37
CA ALA A 195 19.43 -20.31 1.72
C ALA A 195 19.86 -19.77 0.35
N LEU A 196 21.10 -19.33 0.22
CA LEU A 196 21.67 -18.86 -1.07
C LEU A 196 21.87 -19.98 -2.10
N ALA A 197 21.99 -21.21 -1.66
CA ALA A 197 22.09 -22.38 -2.55
C ALA A 197 20.72 -22.86 -3.03
N ALA A 198 19.62 -22.43 -2.42
CA ALA A 198 18.29 -22.85 -2.80
C ALA A 198 17.86 -22.26 -4.16
N GLU A 199 17.50 -23.12 -5.10
CA GLU A 199 16.87 -22.70 -6.35
C GLU A 199 15.37 -22.48 -6.18
N ASP A 200 14.73 -23.20 -5.27
CA ASP A 200 13.28 -23.20 -5.09
C ASP A 200 12.87 -22.55 -3.76
N VAL A 201 13.10 -23.23 -2.66
CA VAL A 201 12.67 -22.82 -1.32
C VAL A 201 13.69 -23.24 -0.28
N ALA A 202 14.02 -22.33 0.63
CA ALA A 202 14.75 -22.62 1.87
C ALA A 202 14.01 -22.08 3.08
N ILE A 203 14.08 -22.79 4.20
CA ILE A 203 13.45 -22.38 5.45
C ILE A 203 14.54 -22.17 6.50
N ILE A 204 14.62 -20.94 7.04
CA ILE A 204 15.47 -20.61 8.19
C ILE A 204 14.57 -20.57 9.43
N HIS A 205 14.67 -21.61 10.25
CA HIS A 205 13.91 -21.71 11.48
C HIS A 205 14.81 -21.39 12.70
N GLY A 206 14.23 -20.74 13.70
CA GLY A 206 14.91 -20.48 14.97
C GLY A 206 13.98 -19.85 16.00
N PRO A 207 14.18 -20.11 17.30
CA PRO A 207 13.43 -19.47 18.38
C PRO A 207 13.59 -17.95 18.41
N PRO A 208 12.76 -17.22 19.18
CA PRO A 208 12.97 -15.80 19.43
C PRO A 208 14.39 -15.54 19.98
N GLY A 209 15.00 -14.43 19.56
CA GLY A 209 16.33 -14.02 20.06
C GLY A 209 17.55 -14.68 19.38
N THR A 210 17.38 -15.67 18.51
CA THR A 210 18.50 -16.36 17.80
C THR A 210 19.14 -15.56 16.66
N GLY A 211 18.71 -14.32 16.43
CA GLY A 211 19.29 -13.47 15.40
C GLY A 211 18.80 -13.75 13.97
N LYS A 212 17.61 -14.35 13.80
CA LYS A 212 17.01 -14.59 12.47
C LYS A 212 17.04 -13.37 11.56
N THR A 213 16.64 -12.19 12.09
CA THR A 213 16.66 -10.95 11.32
C THR A 213 18.06 -10.57 10.86
N THR A 214 19.09 -10.81 11.69
CA THR A 214 20.50 -10.58 11.34
C THR A 214 20.92 -11.50 10.20
N ALA A 215 20.55 -12.78 10.24
CA ALA A 215 20.82 -13.74 9.19
C ALA A 215 20.07 -13.37 7.88
N VAL A 216 18.82 -12.92 7.97
CA VAL A 216 18.03 -12.48 6.79
C VAL A 216 18.66 -11.23 6.16
N VAL A 217 19.09 -10.25 6.95
CA VAL A 217 19.76 -9.04 6.44
C VAL A 217 21.06 -9.40 5.72
N GLU A 218 21.87 -10.30 6.29
CA GLU A 218 23.09 -10.78 5.64
C GLU A 218 22.77 -11.60 4.38
N LEU A 219 21.74 -12.44 4.38
CA LEU A 219 21.28 -13.17 3.20
C LEU A 219 20.95 -12.19 2.06
N ILE A 220 20.19 -11.15 2.34
CA ILE A 220 19.85 -10.10 1.36
C ILE A 220 21.13 -9.43 0.84
N ARG A 221 22.04 -9.07 1.73
CA ARG A 221 23.31 -8.44 1.39
C ARG A 221 24.15 -9.31 0.46
N GLN A 222 24.30 -10.59 0.76
CA GLN A 222 25.02 -11.56 -0.06
C GLN A 222 24.37 -11.76 -1.44
N ALA A 223 23.02 -11.82 -1.52
CA ALA A 223 22.29 -11.93 -2.78
C ALA A 223 22.52 -10.69 -3.67
N VAL A 224 22.47 -9.49 -3.09
CA VAL A 224 22.75 -8.22 -3.80
C VAL A 224 24.18 -8.17 -4.32
N GLN A 225 25.16 -8.65 -3.55
CA GLN A 225 26.56 -8.73 -3.98
C GLN A 225 26.75 -9.69 -5.17
N ARG A 226 25.92 -10.70 -5.29
CA ARG A 226 25.85 -11.60 -6.48
C ARG A 226 25.16 -10.97 -7.69
N GLY A 227 24.65 -9.73 -7.55
CA GLY A 227 23.93 -9.02 -8.61
C GLY A 227 22.43 -9.33 -8.66
N GLU A 228 21.91 -10.07 -7.68
CA GLU A 228 20.50 -10.43 -7.62
C GLU A 228 19.64 -9.25 -7.15
N LYS A 229 18.37 -9.24 -7.57
CA LYS A 229 17.33 -8.35 -7.01
C LYS A 229 16.54 -9.10 -5.97
N VAL A 230 16.27 -8.44 -4.85
CA VAL A 230 15.60 -9.07 -3.70
C VAL A 230 14.30 -8.37 -3.37
N LEU A 231 13.23 -9.16 -3.21
CA LEU A 231 11.97 -8.73 -2.64
C LEU A 231 11.86 -9.27 -1.20
N ALA A 232 11.99 -8.37 -0.21
CA ALA A 232 11.88 -8.70 1.19
C ALA A 232 10.47 -8.41 1.71
N CYS A 233 9.76 -9.44 2.12
CA CYS A 233 8.38 -9.33 2.60
C CYS A 233 8.20 -9.78 4.04
N ALA A 234 7.26 -9.13 4.75
CA ALA A 234 6.82 -9.58 6.07
C ALA A 234 5.31 -9.31 6.26
N PRO A 235 4.67 -9.99 7.22
CA PRO A 235 3.23 -9.83 7.45
C PRO A 235 2.85 -8.48 8.06
N SER A 236 3.76 -7.80 8.74
CA SER A 236 3.50 -6.51 9.39
C SER A 236 4.46 -5.41 8.95
N ASN A 237 4.01 -4.14 9.02
CA ASN A 237 4.85 -2.99 8.72
C ASN A 237 6.08 -2.94 9.63
N LEU A 238 5.91 -3.17 10.93
CA LEU A 238 7.04 -3.15 11.88
C LEU A 238 8.12 -4.18 11.52
N ALA A 239 7.74 -5.39 11.11
CA ALA A 239 8.69 -6.42 10.72
C ALA A 239 9.46 -6.05 9.44
N VAL A 240 8.76 -5.44 8.46
CA VAL A 240 9.41 -4.91 7.25
C VAL A 240 10.34 -3.75 7.59
N ASP A 241 9.89 -2.83 8.42
CA ASP A 241 10.66 -1.64 8.81
C ASP A 241 11.93 -2.03 9.60
N ASN A 242 11.88 -3.06 10.44
CA ASN A 242 13.07 -3.60 11.13
C ASN A 242 14.12 -4.18 10.17
N ILE A 243 13.69 -4.85 9.09
CA ILE A 243 14.60 -5.34 8.06
C ILE A 243 15.15 -4.15 7.28
N PHE A 244 14.29 -3.25 6.88
CA PHE A 244 14.60 -2.08 6.07
C PHE A 244 15.61 -1.14 6.77
N GLU A 245 15.40 -0.82 8.04
CA GLU A 245 16.31 -0.02 8.86
C GLU A 245 17.73 -0.61 8.90
N ARG A 246 17.82 -1.93 9.11
CA ARG A 246 19.11 -2.64 9.15
C ARG A 246 19.80 -2.66 7.80
N LEU A 247 19.06 -2.77 6.70
CA LEU A 247 19.61 -2.69 5.35
C LEU A 247 20.15 -1.29 5.03
N LEU A 248 19.43 -0.22 5.44
CA LEU A 248 19.89 1.16 5.27
C LEU A 248 21.14 1.47 6.09
N ALA A 249 21.36 0.80 7.21
CA ALA A 249 22.56 0.96 8.05
C ALA A 249 23.80 0.31 7.43
N LEU A 250 23.66 -0.53 6.39
CA LEU A 250 24.81 -1.16 5.73
C LEU A 250 25.50 -0.17 4.78
N PRO A 251 26.83 -0.01 4.85
CA PRO A 251 27.54 0.98 4.05
C PRO A 251 27.51 0.69 2.54
N ASP A 252 27.33 -0.55 2.14
CA ASP A 252 27.30 -1.03 0.76
C ASP A 252 25.89 -1.03 0.15
N LEU A 253 24.83 -0.89 0.96
CA LEU A 253 23.44 -0.82 0.52
C LEU A 253 22.75 0.49 0.89
N GLY A 254 23.27 1.21 1.86
CA GLY A 254 22.54 2.18 2.68
C GLY A 254 22.28 3.56 2.08
N VAL A 255 22.80 3.93 0.90
CA VAL A 255 22.59 5.29 0.37
C VAL A 255 22.15 5.26 -1.08
N GLY A 256 21.05 5.96 -1.38
CA GLY A 256 20.46 6.04 -2.70
C GLY A 256 19.29 5.09 -2.90
N ALA A 257 18.72 5.02 -4.10
CA ALA A 257 17.54 4.21 -4.43
C ALA A 257 17.82 2.69 -4.48
N ASN A 258 18.90 2.20 -3.86
CA ASN A 258 19.25 0.78 -3.86
C ASN A 258 18.29 -0.07 -3.01
N VAL A 259 17.76 0.50 -1.94
CA VAL A 259 16.76 -0.16 -1.06
C VAL A 259 15.52 0.72 -0.99
N VAL A 260 14.39 0.20 -1.38
CA VAL A 260 13.11 0.94 -1.48
C VAL A 260 12.05 0.27 -0.63
N ARG A 261 11.31 1.07 0.15
CA ARG A 261 10.17 0.62 0.95
C ARG A 261 8.86 0.92 0.22
N ILE A 262 8.09 -0.11 -0.11
CA ILE A 262 6.74 0.03 -0.68
C ILE A 262 5.72 0.01 0.45
N GLY A 263 4.90 1.02 0.50
CA GLY A 263 3.80 1.17 1.46
C GLY A 263 3.52 2.63 1.73
N HIS A 264 2.33 2.92 2.22
CA HIS A 264 1.94 4.30 2.52
C HIS A 264 2.88 4.89 3.59
N PRO A 265 3.52 6.06 3.37
CA PRO A 265 4.51 6.65 4.28
C PRO A 265 4.02 6.79 5.72
N ALA A 266 2.71 7.00 5.89
CA ALA A 266 2.08 7.09 7.19
C ALA A 266 2.11 5.77 8.00
N ARG A 267 2.29 4.62 7.36
CA ARG A 267 2.40 3.29 8.00
C ARG A 267 3.86 2.89 8.27
N VAL A 268 4.82 3.69 7.86
CA VAL A 268 6.25 3.47 7.97
C VAL A 268 6.80 4.30 9.13
N LEU A 269 7.80 3.77 9.84
CA LEU A 269 8.47 4.49 10.93
C LEU A 269 8.96 5.86 10.46
N PRO A 270 8.78 6.94 11.26
CA PRO A 270 9.10 8.30 10.86
C PRO A 270 10.51 8.48 10.29
N ALA A 271 11.50 7.82 10.89
CA ALA A 271 12.90 7.89 10.47
C ALA A 271 13.19 7.24 9.10
N LEU A 272 12.28 6.40 8.60
CA LEU A 272 12.45 5.63 7.36
C LEU A 272 11.59 6.16 6.20
N ARG A 273 10.74 7.14 6.45
CA ARG A 273 9.74 7.63 5.48
C ARG A 273 10.36 8.16 4.20
N ASP A 274 11.47 8.87 4.30
CA ASP A 274 12.13 9.51 3.15
C ASP A 274 12.63 8.51 2.10
N GLN A 275 12.78 7.26 2.48
CA GLN A 275 13.17 6.15 1.60
C GLN A 275 11.98 5.30 1.13
N THR A 276 10.74 5.74 1.39
CA THR A 276 9.57 5.11 0.79
C THR A 276 9.44 5.48 -0.68
N LEU A 277 8.92 4.54 -1.48
CA LEU A 277 8.70 4.77 -2.91
C LEU A 277 7.92 6.08 -3.15
N ASP A 278 6.86 6.30 -2.37
CA ASP A 278 6.01 7.50 -2.47
C ASP A 278 6.84 8.78 -2.27
N LEU A 279 7.68 8.87 -1.23
CA LEU A 279 8.48 10.07 -0.98
C LEU A 279 9.70 10.19 -1.90
N LEU A 280 10.29 9.09 -2.34
CA LEU A 280 11.34 9.11 -3.37
C LEU A 280 10.81 9.68 -4.69
N VAL A 281 9.59 9.29 -5.09
CA VAL A 281 8.92 9.87 -6.27
C VAL A 281 8.58 11.33 -6.01
N GLU A 282 7.96 11.66 -4.87
CA GLU A 282 7.53 13.03 -4.54
C GLU A 282 8.69 14.03 -4.51
N ASN A 283 9.84 13.62 -3.99
CA ASN A 283 11.03 14.45 -3.89
C ASN A 283 11.88 14.48 -5.18
N HIS A 284 11.49 13.68 -6.19
CA HIS A 284 12.21 13.65 -7.45
C HIS A 284 12.10 14.99 -8.20
N PRO A 285 13.18 15.52 -8.80
CA PRO A 285 13.16 16.79 -9.53
C PRO A 285 12.06 16.88 -10.59
N ASP A 286 11.81 15.77 -11.32
CA ASP A 286 10.83 15.69 -12.40
C ASP A 286 9.37 15.83 -11.89
N MET A 287 9.12 15.61 -10.59
CA MET A 287 7.80 15.83 -9.99
C MET A 287 7.35 17.29 -10.01
N LYS A 288 8.26 18.24 -10.22
CA LYS A 288 7.89 19.65 -10.43
C LYS A 288 6.99 19.81 -11.66
N LEU A 289 7.31 19.08 -12.74
CA LEU A 289 6.49 19.09 -13.96
C LEU A 289 5.13 18.43 -13.73
N VAL A 290 5.10 17.28 -13.06
CA VAL A 290 3.85 16.60 -12.71
C VAL A 290 2.93 17.50 -11.90
N ARG A 291 3.47 18.18 -10.87
CA ARG A 291 2.71 19.14 -10.04
C ARG A 291 2.19 20.31 -10.87
N LYS A 292 2.98 20.83 -11.82
CA LYS A 292 2.56 21.90 -12.72
C LYS A 292 1.37 21.47 -13.58
N LEU A 293 1.48 20.33 -14.27
CA LEU A 293 0.40 19.80 -15.11
C LEU A 293 -0.88 19.52 -14.31
N THR A 294 -0.74 18.96 -13.12
CA THR A 294 -1.87 18.71 -12.23
C THR A 294 -2.56 20.01 -11.80
N LYS A 295 -1.78 21.04 -11.44
CA LYS A 295 -2.31 22.36 -11.06
C LYS A 295 -3.06 23.02 -12.22
N GLU A 296 -2.50 22.97 -13.42
CA GLU A 296 -3.14 23.49 -14.65
C GLU A 296 -4.47 22.76 -14.94
N ALA A 297 -4.47 21.42 -14.84
CA ALA A 297 -5.67 20.62 -15.03
C ALA A 297 -6.79 20.99 -14.03
N HIS A 298 -6.43 21.21 -12.75
CA HIS A 298 -7.39 21.64 -11.73
C HIS A 298 -7.92 23.05 -12.02
N ALA A 299 -7.07 23.97 -12.46
CA ALA A 299 -7.51 25.31 -12.85
C ALA A 299 -8.52 25.27 -14.02
N LEU A 300 -8.28 24.43 -15.03
CA LEU A 300 -9.20 24.21 -16.14
C LEU A 300 -10.53 23.62 -15.69
N ARG A 301 -10.51 22.63 -14.80
CA ARG A 301 -11.74 22.04 -14.21
C ARG A 301 -12.53 23.09 -13.41
N ALA A 302 -11.85 23.86 -12.58
CA ALA A 302 -12.47 24.94 -11.81
C ALA A 302 -13.09 26.00 -12.73
N SER A 303 -12.41 26.35 -13.82
CA SER A 303 -12.95 27.27 -14.84
C SER A 303 -14.16 26.71 -15.56
N ALA A 304 -14.16 25.40 -15.88
CA ALA A 304 -15.30 24.71 -16.51
C ALA A 304 -16.53 24.62 -15.57
N SER A 305 -16.34 24.64 -14.25
CA SER A 305 -17.43 24.58 -13.26
C SER A 305 -17.93 25.95 -12.79
N LYS A 306 -17.18 27.03 -13.01
CA LYS A 306 -17.59 28.38 -12.60
C LYS A 306 -18.87 28.81 -13.36
N TYR A 307 -19.84 29.26 -12.56
CA TYR A 307 -21.03 29.94 -13.10
C TYR A 307 -20.64 31.33 -13.57
N THR A 308 -20.72 31.59 -14.89
CA THR A 308 -20.54 32.92 -15.46
C THR A 308 -21.89 33.45 -15.90
N ARG A 309 -22.18 34.74 -15.62
CA ARG A 309 -23.40 35.42 -16.07
C ARG A 309 -23.55 35.43 -17.61
N ALA A 310 -22.43 35.43 -18.33
CA ALA A 310 -22.41 35.27 -19.78
C ALA A 310 -22.52 33.77 -20.13
N LYS A 311 -23.46 33.43 -21.04
CA LYS A 311 -23.57 32.06 -21.59
C LYS A 311 -22.25 31.71 -22.29
N PRO A 312 -21.53 30.67 -21.82
CA PRO A 312 -20.32 30.21 -22.54
C PRO A 312 -20.71 29.69 -23.92
N GLU A 313 -19.78 29.78 -24.87
CA GLU A 313 -19.96 29.21 -26.20
C GLU A 313 -20.30 27.72 -26.12
N PRO A 314 -21.17 27.20 -26.98
CA PRO A 314 -21.52 25.80 -27.04
C PRO A 314 -20.25 24.94 -27.21
N GLY A 315 -19.96 24.08 -26.25
CA GLY A 315 -18.76 23.20 -26.28
C GLY A 315 -17.60 23.65 -25.40
N ALA A 316 -17.42 24.94 -25.10
CA ALA A 316 -16.27 25.46 -24.37
C ALA A 316 -16.00 24.76 -23.02
N ARG A 317 -17.05 24.45 -22.26
CA ARG A 317 -16.90 23.68 -20.99
C ARG A 317 -16.45 22.23 -21.21
N ARG A 318 -16.88 21.62 -22.30
CA ARG A 318 -16.50 20.26 -22.69
C ARG A 318 -15.02 20.25 -23.08
N ASP A 319 -14.57 21.22 -23.84
CA ASP A 319 -13.18 21.33 -24.30
C ASP A 319 -12.23 21.53 -23.12
N LEU A 320 -12.56 22.44 -22.19
CA LEU A 320 -11.79 22.64 -20.96
C LEU A 320 -11.68 21.34 -20.11
N ARG A 321 -12.77 20.56 -20.01
CA ARG A 321 -12.74 19.28 -19.29
C ARG A 321 -11.89 18.24 -20.03
N GLN A 322 -11.92 18.23 -21.35
CA GLN A 322 -11.14 17.32 -22.16
C GLN A 322 -9.65 17.65 -22.08
N GLU A 323 -9.29 18.93 -22.14
CA GLU A 323 -7.93 19.42 -21.95
C GLU A 323 -7.41 19.06 -20.53
N ALA A 324 -8.20 19.33 -19.50
CA ALA A 324 -7.86 18.93 -18.13
C ALA A 324 -7.63 17.42 -18.00
N LYS A 325 -8.44 16.60 -18.70
CA LYS A 325 -8.28 15.14 -18.71
C LYS A 325 -6.98 14.73 -19.41
N ALA A 326 -6.61 15.39 -20.50
CA ALA A 326 -5.35 15.13 -21.19
C ALA A 326 -4.14 15.47 -20.32
N LEU A 327 -4.12 16.64 -19.68
CA LEU A 327 -3.05 17.04 -18.76
C LEU A 327 -2.90 16.09 -17.57
N LEU A 328 -3.99 15.58 -16.99
CA LEU A 328 -3.94 14.58 -15.93
C LEU A 328 -3.42 13.23 -16.44
N ALA A 329 -3.72 12.86 -17.68
CA ALA A 329 -3.18 11.63 -18.27
C ALA A 329 -1.67 11.74 -18.49
N ASP A 330 -1.19 12.90 -18.95
CA ASP A 330 0.25 13.15 -19.13
C ASP A 330 0.98 13.20 -17.79
N ALA A 331 0.40 13.85 -16.78
CA ALA A 331 0.94 13.85 -15.42
C ALA A 331 1.09 12.42 -14.86
N ARG A 332 0.07 11.56 -15.05
CA ARG A 332 0.12 10.15 -14.65
C ARG A 332 1.21 9.36 -15.37
N ARG A 333 1.36 9.54 -16.68
CA ARG A 333 2.42 8.86 -17.46
C ARG A 333 3.80 9.23 -16.93
N LEU A 334 4.04 10.52 -16.65
CA LEU A 334 5.31 10.97 -16.09
C LEU A 334 5.58 10.37 -14.71
N GLU A 335 4.56 10.32 -13.86
CA GLU A 335 4.65 9.69 -12.53
C GLU A 335 4.94 8.18 -12.65
N GLU A 336 4.24 7.46 -13.52
CA GLU A 336 4.46 6.04 -13.80
C GLU A 336 5.90 5.77 -14.29
N HIS A 337 6.44 6.63 -15.16
CA HIS A 337 7.84 6.54 -15.59
C HIS A 337 8.83 6.76 -14.44
N LEU A 338 8.54 7.67 -13.53
CA LEU A 338 9.38 7.88 -12.34
C LEU A 338 9.38 6.68 -11.41
N VAL A 339 8.18 6.16 -11.13
CA VAL A 339 8.02 4.93 -10.34
C VAL A 339 8.81 3.78 -10.96
N GLU A 340 8.68 3.59 -12.28
CA GLU A 340 9.39 2.56 -13.03
C GLU A 340 10.91 2.73 -12.93
N ARG A 341 11.42 3.94 -13.06
CA ARG A 341 12.85 4.24 -12.97
C ARG A 341 13.42 3.93 -11.58
N ILE A 342 12.74 4.36 -10.51
CA ILE A 342 13.14 4.10 -9.13
C ILE A 342 13.09 2.59 -8.86
N PHE A 343 12.04 1.93 -9.29
CA PHE A 343 11.83 0.51 -9.09
C PHE A 343 12.87 -0.35 -9.82
N THR A 344 13.21 0.04 -11.05
CA THR A 344 14.23 -0.65 -11.86
C THR A 344 15.64 -0.46 -11.29
N GLY A 345 15.93 0.71 -10.73
CA GLY A 345 17.18 1.02 -10.03
C GLY A 345 17.34 0.32 -8.68
N ALA A 346 16.23 -0.05 -8.04
CA ALA A 346 16.27 -0.69 -6.73
C ALA A 346 16.86 -2.11 -6.81
N ARG A 347 17.79 -2.42 -5.90
CA ARG A 347 18.35 -3.75 -5.69
C ARG A 347 17.52 -4.55 -4.69
N VAL A 348 17.00 -3.88 -3.66
CA VAL A 348 16.16 -4.48 -2.63
C VAL A 348 14.85 -3.72 -2.54
N ILE A 349 13.75 -4.45 -2.56
CA ILE A 349 12.42 -3.90 -2.37
C ILE A 349 11.84 -4.52 -1.10
N CYS A 350 11.40 -3.67 -0.17
CA CYS A 350 10.79 -4.08 1.08
C CYS A 350 9.30 -3.75 1.07
N ALA A 351 8.43 -4.73 1.32
CA ALA A 351 6.98 -4.55 1.32
C ALA A 351 6.28 -5.44 2.34
N THR A 352 5.08 -5.08 2.79
CA THR A 352 4.21 -6.06 3.45
C THR A 352 3.60 -6.98 2.41
N LEU A 353 3.31 -8.24 2.78
CA LEU A 353 2.67 -9.19 1.86
C LEU A 353 1.37 -8.64 1.26
N SER A 354 0.53 -7.99 2.09
CA SER A 354 -0.69 -7.34 1.62
C SER A 354 -0.46 -6.02 0.86
N GLY A 355 0.75 -5.45 0.96
CA GLY A 355 1.14 -4.22 0.27
C GLY A 355 1.62 -4.41 -1.17
N LEU A 356 1.79 -5.67 -1.61
CA LEU A 356 2.20 -5.98 -2.97
C LEU A 356 1.05 -5.67 -3.95
N ASP A 357 1.28 -4.68 -4.84
CA ASP A 357 0.33 -4.35 -5.91
C ASP A 357 0.77 -5.05 -7.20
N GLU A 358 -0.10 -5.91 -7.75
CA GLU A 358 0.20 -6.67 -8.96
C GLU A 358 0.69 -5.78 -10.12
N ARG A 359 0.18 -4.54 -10.22
CA ARG A 359 0.59 -3.60 -11.27
C ARG A 359 2.06 -3.21 -11.19
N LEU A 360 2.59 -3.05 -9.94
CA LEU A 360 3.99 -2.71 -9.72
C LEU A 360 4.94 -3.88 -9.97
N PHE A 361 4.46 -5.11 -9.79
CA PHE A 361 5.28 -6.32 -9.82
C PHE A 361 5.13 -7.16 -11.09
N ARG A 362 4.18 -6.82 -11.97
CA ARG A 362 3.89 -7.57 -13.19
C ARG A 362 5.14 -7.72 -14.08
N GLY A 363 5.47 -8.96 -14.42
CA GLY A 363 6.61 -9.28 -15.29
C GLY A 363 7.99 -9.10 -14.65
N ARG A 364 8.07 -8.90 -13.33
CA ARG A 364 9.34 -8.78 -12.61
C ARG A 364 9.71 -10.08 -11.91
N HIS A 365 11.01 -10.32 -11.82
CA HIS A 365 11.63 -11.46 -11.16
C HIS A 365 12.60 -10.96 -10.08
N PHE A 366 12.61 -11.70 -8.96
CA PHE A 366 13.43 -11.43 -7.80
C PHE A 366 14.14 -12.70 -7.36
#